data_55695b9b396cf07c0a4d57d582f071da
#
_entry.id   55695b9b396cf07c0a4d57d582f071da
#
_cell.length_a   1.000
_cell.length_b   1.000
_cell.length_c   1.000
_cell.angle_alpha   90.00
_cell.angle_beta   90.00
_cell.angle_gamma   90.00
#
_symmetry.space_group_name_H-M   'P 1'
#
loop_
_entity.id
_entity.type
_entity.pdbx_description
1 polymer ?
#
loop_
_entity_poly.entity_id
_entity_poly.type
_entity_poly.pdbx_seq_one_letter_code
_entity_poly.pdbx_strand_id
1 'polypeptide(L)'
;MSRPVLAQMDLQALKDNLQIVRRAAPGSRVWSVVKANAYGHGIDRIWSALSATDGFALLNLEEAILLRERGWKGPILLLEGFFHADDLPLLDKYRLTTSVHSNWQIKALQDAKLHAPLDIYLKVNSGMNRLGFQPERVHTVWQQLRALKNVGEMTLMAHFADAEKPDGIADAMVRIEQAAEGLDCPRSLSNSAATLWHPEAHYNWVRPGIVLYGASPSGQWQDIANSGLKPVMTLRSEIIGVQTL
;
A
#
# COMPACT_ATOMS: atom_id res chain seq x y z
N MET A 1 9.90 -9.46 -31.63
CA MET A 1 8.50 -9.09 -31.91
C MET A 1 8.46 -8.35 -33.23
N SER A 2 7.50 -8.67 -34.09
CA SER A 2 7.39 -8.10 -35.44
C SER A 2 6.76 -6.68 -35.49
N ARG A 3 6.05 -6.27 -34.44
CA ARG A 3 5.46 -4.92 -34.34
C ARG A 3 6.40 -3.98 -33.59
N PRO A 4 6.62 -2.75 -34.07
CA PRO A 4 7.54 -1.80 -33.45
C PRO A 4 6.88 -1.07 -32.25
N VAL A 5 6.35 -1.83 -31.30
CA VAL A 5 5.77 -1.29 -30.04
C VAL A 5 6.54 -1.86 -28.86
N LEU A 6 7.10 -0.99 -28.05
CA LEU A 6 7.93 -1.34 -26.89
C LEU A 6 7.52 -0.52 -25.68
N ALA A 7 7.28 -1.19 -24.54
CA ALA A 7 7.20 -0.56 -23.22
C ALA A 7 8.58 -0.72 -22.55
N GLN A 8 9.27 0.38 -22.36
CA GLN A 8 10.59 0.44 -21.71
C GLN A 8 10.40 0.84 -20.24
N MET A 9 10.98 0.06 -19.32
CA MET A 9 10.96 0.35 -17.88
C MET A 9 12.31 0.93 -17.46
N ASP A 10 12.29 2.12 -16.86
CA ASP A 10 13.47 2.74 -16.24
C ASP A 10 13.54 2.36 -14.76
N LEU A 11 14.32 1.33 -14.46
CA LEU A 11 14.51 0.85 -13.08
C LEU A 11 15.31 1.82 -12.21
N GLN A 12 16.12 2.69 -12.82
CA GLN A 12 16.83 3.72 -12.07
C GLN A 12 15.88 4.83 -11.63
N ALA A 13 14.96 5.25 -12.51
CA ALA A 13 13.91 6.19 -12.15
C ALA A 13 13.07 5.67 -10.96
N LEU A 14 12.74 4.37 -10.96
CA LEU A 14 12.01 3.76 -9.85
C LEU A 14 12.77 3.82 -8.51
N LYS A 15 14.09 3.55 -8.53
CA LYS A 15 14.95 3.68 -7.34
C LYS A 15 15.02 5.14 -6.87
N ASP A 16 15.20 6.08 -7.79
CA ASP A 16 15.27 7.51 -7.49
C ASP A 16 13.96 8.01 -6.88
N ASN A 17 12.81 7.58 -7.42
CA ASN A 17 11.48 7.91 -6.90
C ASN A 17 11.29 7.39 -5.46
N LEU A 18 11.74 6.17 -5.15
CA LEU A 18 11.72 5.66 -3.78
C LEU A 18 12.56 6.52 -2.83
N GLN A 19 13.72 7.03 -3.27
CA GLN A 19 14.53 7.94 -2.46
C GLN A 19 13.84 9.29 -2.23
N ILE A 20 13.08 9.79 -3.21
CA ILE A 20 12.28 11.01 -3.04
C ILE A 20 11.21 10.79 -1.97
N VAL A 21 10.49 9.67 -2.02
CA VAL A 21 9.52 9.28 -0.99
C VAL A 21 10.16 9.22 0.41
N ARG A 22 11.33 8.60 0.52
CA ARG A 22 12.04 8.52 1.81
C ARG A 22 12.45 9.89 2.35
N ARG A 23 12.83 10.83 1.48
CA ARG A 23 13.13 12.22 1.88
C ARG A 23 11.87 12.99 2.29
N ALA A 24 10.73 12.71 1.65
CA ALA A 24 9.46 13.34 2.01
C ALA A 24 8.96 12.86 3.39
N ALA A 25 9.21 11.60 3.75
CA ALA A 25 8.76 11.00 5.01
C ALA A 25 9.93 10.35 5.80
N PRO A 26 10.92 11.13 6.28
CA PRO A 26 12.19 10.60 6.81
C PRO A 26 12.04 9.79 8.11
N GLY A 27 10.97 10.03 8.87
CA GLY A 27 10.68 9.32 10.12
C GLY A 27 9.83 8.06 9.95
N SER A 28 9.36 7.77 8.74
CA SER A 28 8.43 6.67 8.48
C SER A 28 9.09 5.53 7.73
N ARG A 29 8.59 4.31 7.98
CA ARG A 29 8.84 3.17 7.11
C ARG A 29 7.98 3.26 5.85
N VAL A 30 8.45 2.65 4.78
CA VAL A 30 7.79 2.72 3.46
C VAL A 30 7.26 1.36 3.05
N TRP A 31 5.94 1.28 2.88
CA TRP A 31 5.29 0.24 2.11
C TRP A 31 5.30 0.62 0.63
N SER A 32 6.18 0.07 -0.18
CA SER A 32 6.09 0.23 -1.64
C SER A 32 4.86 -0.50 -2.17
N VAL A 33 3.87 0.27 -2.66
CA VAL A 33 2.63 -0.30 -3.17
C VAL A 33 2.82 -0.78 -4.60
N VAL A 34 2.72 -2.10 -4.78
CA VAL A 34 2.96 -2.81 -6.06
C VAL A 34 1.74 -3.59 -6.55
N LYS A 35 0.56 -3.23 -6.10
CA LYS A 35 -0.71 -3.84 -6.52
C LYS A 35 -0.94 -3.74 -8.04
N ALA A 36 -1.85 -4.57 -8.55
CA ALA A 36 -2.24 -4.59 -9.96
C ALA A 36 -1.02 -4.76 -10.89
N ASN A 37 -0.22 -5.79 -10.61
CA ASN A 37 1.02 -6.08 -11.34
C ASN A 37 1.97 -4.86 -11.38
N ALA A 38 2.19 -4.25 -10.21
CA ALA A 38 2.99 -3.03 -10.06
C ALA A 38 2.48 -1.89 -10.94
N TYR A 39 1.19 -1.56 -10.82
CA TYR A 39 0.53 -0.53 -11.66
C TYR A 39 0.75 -0.76 -13.16
N GLY A 40 0.76 -2.02 -13.59
CA GLY A 40 0.97 -2.42 -14.98
C GLY A 40 2.43 -2.49 -15.43
N HIS A 41 3.39 -2.17 -14.56
CA HIS A 41 4.83 -2.20 -14.91
C HIS A 41 5.42 -3.63 -14.89
N GLY A 42 4.71 -4.59 -14.30
CA GLY A 42 5.18 -5.96 -14.15
C GLY A 42 5.98 -6.15 -12.86
N ILE A 43 5.31 -6.67 -11.82
CA ILE A 43 5.92 -6.84 -10.49
C ILE A 43 7.20 -7.65 -10.54
N ASP A 44 7.24 -8.70 -11.35
CA ASP A 44 8.40 -9.58 -11.52
C ASP A 44 9.62 -8.85 -12.12
N ARG A 45 9.38 -7.81 -12.91
CA ARG A 45 10.44 -7.00 -13.54
C ARG A 45 10.99 -5.93 -12.62
N ILE A 46 10.14 -5.37 -11.74
CA ILE A 46 10.49 -4.12 -11.04
C ILE A 46 10.81 -4.30 -9.56
N TRP A 47 10.38 -5.39 -8.90
CA TRP A 47 10.48 -5.53 -7.46
C TRP A 47 11.91 -5.37 -6.93
N SER A 48 12.91 -5.89 -7.63
CA SER A 48 14.31 -5.80 -7.23
C SER A 48 14.85 -4.36 -7.20
N ALA A 49 14.31 -3.48 -8.05
CA ALA A 49 14.65 -2.06 -8.03
C ALA A 49 14.10 -1.34 -6.78
N LEU A 50 13.05 -1.90 -6.16
CA LEU A 50 12.48 -1.41 -4.90
C LEU A 50 13.00 -2.15 -3.67
N SER A 51 14.06 -2.94 -3.77
CA SER A 51 14.61 -3.74 -2.66
C SER A 51 15.08 -2.91 -1.45
N ALA A 52 15.28 -1.60 -1.62
CA ALA A 52 15.58 -0.67 -0.53
C ALA A 52 14.32 -0.22 0.25
N THR A 53 13.12 -0.72 -0.07
CA THR A 53 11.89 -0.46 0.68
C THR A 53 11.88 -1.22 2.02
N ASP A 54 11.04 -0.79 2.97
CA ASP A 54 10.86 -1.50 4.22
C ASP A 54 9.86 -2.66 4.09
N GLY A 55 8.97 -2.62 3.09
CA GLY A 55 8.04 -3.68 2.77
C GLY A 55 7.28 -3.44 1.46
N PHE A 56 6.65 -4.49 0.95
CA PHE A 56 5.75 -4.40 -0.20
C PHE A 56 4.30 -4.46 0.25
N ALA A 57 3.44 -3.66 -0.38
CA ALA A 57 2.00 -3.69 -0.15
C ALA A 57 1.25 -3.91 -1.47
N LEU A 58 0.34 -4.86 -1.48
CA LEU A 58 -0.37 -5.33 -2.66
C LEU A 58 -1.76 -5.89 -2.29
N LEU A 59 -2.48 -6.48 -3.24
CA LEU A 59 -3.83 -7.00 -3.03
C LEU A 59 -3.88 -8.52 -3.12
N ASN A 60 -3.24 -9.09 -4.14
CA ASN A 60 -3.40 -10.48 -4.52
C ASN A 60 -2.41 -11.39 -3.80
N LEU A 61 -2.91 -12.50 -3.29
CA LEU A 61 -2.10 -13.51 -2.61
C LEU A 61 -1.02 -14.10 -3.53
N GLU A 62 -1.36 -14.31 -4.81
CA GLU A 62 -0.45 -14.84 -5.82
C GLU A 62 0.76 -13.93 -6.07
N GLU A 63 0.54 -12.59 -6.10
CA GLU A 63 1.65 -11.62 -6.22
C GLU A 63 2.54 -11.61 -4.97
N ALA A 64 1.95 -11.81 -3.78
CA ALA A 64 2.70 -11.91 -2.53
C ALA A 64 3.57 -13.18 -2.51
N ILE A 65 3.02 -14.31 -2.94
CA ILE A 65 3.73 -15.58 -3.07
C ILE A 65 4.87 -15.45 -4.09
N LEU A 66 4.61 -14.85 -5.25
CA LEU A 66 5.63 -14.58 -6.26
C LEU A 66 6.83 -13.81 -5.70
N LEU A 67 6.60 -12.73 -4.94
CA LEU A 67 7.67 -11.98 -4.29
C LEU A 67 8.50 -12.84 -3.32
N ARG A 68 7.84 -13.72 -2.54
CA ARG A 68 8.52 -14.68 -1.67
C ARG A 68 9.39 -15.65 -2.45
N GLU A 69 8.86 -16.22 -3.53
CA GLU A 69 9.57 -17.15 -4.42
C GLU A 69 10.74 -16.48 -5.14
N ARG A 70 10.63 -15.20 -5.48
CA ARG A 70 11.72 -14.38 -6.02
C ARG A 70 12.78 -13.99 -4.99
N GLY A 71 12.58 -14.33 -3.71
CA GLY A 71 13.57 -14.17 -2.67
C GLY A 71 13.37 -12.96 -1.74
N TRP A 72 12.28 -12.20 -1.88
CA TRP A 72 11.97 -11.14 -0.92
C TRP A 72 11.73 -11.68 0.49
N LYS A 73 12.51 -11.20 1.48
CA LYS A 73 12.43 -11.65 2.88
C LYS A 73 11.75 -10.64 3.81
N GLY A 74 11.63 -9.38 3.38
CA GLY A 74 11.01 -8.32 4.14
C GLY A 74 9.47 -8.48 4.26
N PRO A 75 8.81 -7.60 5.00
CA PRO A 75 7.35 -7.62 5.16
C PRO A 75 6.59 -7.52 3.85
N ILE A 76 5.41 -8.17 3.78
CA ILE A 76 4.44 -8.03 2.70
C ILE A 76 3.07 -7.83 3.32
N LEU A 77 2.37 -6.75 2.95
CA LEU A 77 1.04 -6.38 3.43
C LEU A 77 -0.02 -6.60 2.35
N LEU A 78 -1.05 -7.39 2.68
CA LEU A 78 -2.28 -7.49 1.90
C LEU A 78 -3.23 -6.35 2.29
N LEU A 79 -3.36 -5.33 1.41
CA LEU A 79 -4.08 -4.07 1.68
C LEU A 79 -5.60 -4.22 1.83
N GLU A 80 -6.17 -5.27 1.29
CA GLU A 80 -7.59 -5.63 1.39
C GLU A 80 -7.82 -6.85 2.29
N GLY A 81 -6.73 -7.42 2.81
CA GLY A 81 -6.78 -8.62 3.62
C GLY A 81 -6.93 -9.90 2.79
N PHE A 82 -7.45 -10.92 3.42
CA PHE A 82 -7.79 -12.20 2.77
C PHE A 82 -9.27 -12.23 2.44
N PHE A 83 -9.65 -13.03 1.43
CA PHE A 83 -11.02 -13.10 0.90
C PHE A 83 -11.74 -14.38 1.33
N HIS A 84 -11.00 -15.42 1.71
CA HIS A 84 -11.53 -16.68 2.22
C HIS A 84 -10.77 -17.13 3.47
N ALA A 85 -11.41 -17.85 4.38
CA ALA A 85 -10.75 -18.42 5.54
C ALA A 85 -9.63 -19.40 5.16
N ASP A 86 -9.78 -20.05 4.02
CA ASP A 86 -8.81 -20.99 3.45
C ASP A 86 -7.51 -20.33 2.97
N ASP A 87 -7.47 -18.98 2.87
CA ASP A 87 -6.26 -18.24 2.56
C ASP A 87 -5.30 -18.17 3.78
N LEU A 88 -5.84 -18.25 5.01
CA LEU A 88 -5.06 -18.05 6.24
C LEU A 88 -3.86 -18.99 6.40
N PRO A 89 -3.94 -20.29 6.05
CA PRO A 89 -2.75 -21.15 6.05
C PRO A 89 -1.63 -20.70 5.11
N LEU A 90 -1.98 -20.04 3.99
CA LEU A 90 -1.00 -19.48 3.07
C LEU A 90 -0.39 -18.19 3.63
N LEU A 91 -1.20 -17.34 4.28
CA LEU A 91 -0.69 -16.15 4.97
C LEU A 91 0.35 -16.53 6.03
N ASP A 92 0.06 -17.56 6.84
CA ASP A 92 0.97 -18.09 7.85
C ASP A 92 2.25 -18.67 7.21
N LYS A 93 2.10 -19.57 6.22
CA LYS A 93 3.22 -20.19 5.51
C LYS A 93 4.18 -19.17 4.90
N TYR A 94 3.65 -18.14 4.27
CA TYR A 94 4.45 -17.11 3.59
C TYR A 94 4.74 -15.88 4.47
N ARG A 95 4.35 -15.91 5.75
CA ARG A 95 4.55 -14.83 6.72
C ARG A 95 4.09 -13.49 6.16
N LEU A 96 2.81 -13.41 5.80
CA LEU A 96 2.19 -12.21 5.25
C LEU A 96 1.50 -11.43 6.38
N THR A 97 1.57 -10.11 6.28
CA THR A 97 0.77 -9.18 7.08
C THR A 97 -0.56 -8.94 6.37
N THR A 98 -1.65 -8.85 7.10
CA THR A 98 -2.98 -8.71 6.50
C THR A 98 -3.78 -7.56 7.07
N SER A 99 -4.61 -6.93 6.24
CA SER A 99 -5.63 -6.01 6.71
C SER A 99 -6.84 -6.76 7.24
N VAL A 100 -7.48 -6.18 8.25
CA VAL A 100 -8.78 -6.63 8.79
C VAL A 100 -9.75 -5.45 8.77
N HIS A 101 -10.90 -5.64 8.12
CA HIS A 101 -11.89 -4.59 7.88
C HIS A 101 -13.33 -5.03 8.08
N SER A 102 -13.56 -6.28 8.46
CA SER A 102 -14.92 -6.83 8.62
C SER A 102 -14.98 -7.93 9.69
N ASN A 103 -16.18 -8.13 10.25
CA ASN A 103 -16.39 -9.10 11.33
C ASN A 103 -16.13 -10.54 10.92
N TRP A 104 -16.37 -10.89 9.66
CA TRP A 104 -16.13 -12.26 9.18
C TRP A 104 -14.62 -12.60 9.19
N GLN A 105 -13.74 -11.62 8.91
CA GLN A 105 -12.29 -11.81 9.00
C GLN A 105 -11.85 -12.04 10.45
N ILE A 106 -12.44 -11.33 11.43
CA ILE A 106 -12.20 -11.57 12.85
C ILE A 106 -12.59 -13.01 13.21
N LYS A 107 -13.76 -13.45 12.77
CA LYS A 107 -14.24 -14.82 13.01
C LYS A 107 -13.32 -15.86 12.38
N ALA A 108 -12.89 -15.63 11.14
CA ALA A 108 -11.95 -16.52 10.46
C ALA A 108 -10.61 -16.62 11.20
N LEU A 109 -10.05 -15.49 11.67
CA LEU A 109 -8.83 -15.46 12.49
C LEU A 109 -9.01 -16.20 13.81
N GLN A 110 -10.18 -16.08 14.46
CA GLN A 110 -10.49 -16.78 15.70
C GLN A 110 -10.47 -18.31 15.52
N ASP A 111 -11.06 -18.78 14.43
CA ASP A 111 -11.24 -20.23 14.16
C ASP A 111 -10.00 -20.88 13.52
N ALA A 112 -9.10 -20.07 12.97
CA ALA A 112 -7.93 -20.57 12.26
C ALA A 112 -6.97 -21.36 13.16
N LYS A 113 -6.31 -22.34 12.54
CA LYS A 113 -5.19 -23.08 13.12
C LYS A 113 -3.91 -22.67 12.44
N LEU A 114 -3.21 -21.69 13.01
CA LEU A 114 -1.98 -21.13 12.49
C LEU A 114 -0.78 -21.60 13.32
N HIS A 115 0.40 -21.66 12.70
CA HIS A 115 1.66 -21.98 13.36
C HIS A 115 2.23 -20.79 14.13
N ALA A 116 1.98 -19.57 13.60
CA ALA A 116 2.40 -18.31 14.23
C ALA A 116 1.31 -17.24 14.15
N PRO A 117 1.28 -16.26 15.07
CA PRO A 117 0.39 -15.11 14.96
C PRO A 117 0.69 -14.31 13.70
N LEU A 118 -0.35 -13.75 13.08
CA LEU A 118 -0.25 -12.84 11.94
C LEU A 118 -0.26 -11.38 12.43
N ASP A 119 0.66 -10.59 11.92
CA ASP A 119 0.59 -9.12 12.09
C ASP A 119 -0.57 -8.58 11.26
N ILE A 120 -1.35 -7.68 11.85
CA ILE A 120 -2.55 -7.17 11.22
C ILE A 120 -2.58 -5.63 11.15
N TYR A 121 -3.27 -5.15 10.13
CA TYR A 121 -3.63 -3.74 9.96
C TYR A 121 -5.14 -3.60 10.13
N LEU A 122 -5.57 -3.11 11.30
CA LEU A 122 -6.98 -2.81 11.53
C LEU A 122 -7.39 -1.59 10.71
N LYS A 123 -8.32 -1.79 9.78
CA LYS A 123 -8.73 -0.76 8.85
C LYS A 123 -9.91 0.04 9.37
N VAL A 124 -9.75 1.37 9.43
CA VAL A 124 -10.77 2.35 9.82
C VAL A 124 -11.35 3.00 8.56
N ASN A 125 -12.67 3.08 8.50
CA ASN A 125 -13.37 3.91 7.51
C ASN A 125 -13.36 5.37 7.96
N SER A 126 -12.44 6.15 7.45
CA SER A 126 -12.29 7.57 7.77
C SER A 126 -13.09 8.51 6.86
N GLY A 127 -14.02 7.97 6.06
CA GLY A 127 -14.88 8.75 5.17
C GLY A 127 -14.83 8.34 3.70
N MET A 128 -13.88 7.51 3.29
CA MET A 128 -13.80 7.00 1.91
C MET A 128 -14.94 6.01 1.56
N ASN A 129 -15.53 5.37 2.57
CA ASN A 129 -16.67 4.46 2.44
C ASN A 129 -16.44 3.25 1.49
N ARG A 130 -15.20 2.78 1.44
CA ARG A 130 -14.84 1.59 0.67
C ARG A 130 -14.69 0.35 1.54
N LEU A 131 -13.78 0.38 2.52
CA LEU A 131 -13.50 -0.69 3.45
C LEU A 131 -13.11 -0.11 4.83
N GLY A 132 -13.34 -0.88 5.89
CA GLY A 132 -12.95 -0.51 7.25
C GLY A 132 -14.11 -0.46 8.22
N PHE A 133 -13.81 -0.57 9.49
CA PHE A 133 -14.79 -0.38 10.57
C PHE A 133 -15.08 1.10 10.77
N GLN A 134 -16.31 1.40 11.18
CA GLN A 134 -16.68 2.76 11.59
C GLN A 134 -15.85 3.16 12.82
N PRO A 135 -15.48 4.45 12.97
CA PRO A 135 -14.63 4.92 14.06
C PRO A 135 -15.10 4.47 15.45
N GLU A 136 -16.40 4.51 15.70
CA GLU A 136 -17.03 4.13 16.98
C GLU A 136 -16.86 2.64 17.33
N ARG A 137 -16.55 1.81 16.32
CA ARG A 137 -16.37 0.37 16.48
C ARG A 137 -14.92 -0.01 16.76
N VAL A 138 -13.98 0.88 16.50
CA VAL A 138 -12.55 0.56 16.49
C VAL A 138 -12.07 0.01 17.82
N HIS A 139 -12.42 0.63 18.94
CA HIS A 139 -12.02 0.16 20.26
C HIS A 139 -12.49 -1.27 20.56
N THR A 140 -13.77 -1.55 20.31
CA THR A 140 -14.33 -2.89 20.53
C THR A 140 -13.63 -3.93 19.67
N VAL A 141 -13.45 -3.60 18.38
CA VAL A 141 -12.78 -4.51 17.43
C VAL A 141 -11.30 -4.68 17.78
N TRP A 142 -10.62 -3.62 18.21
CA TRP A 142 -9.23 -3.68 18.66
C TRP A 142 -9.06 -4.67 19.81
N GLN A 143 -9.90 -4.55 20.84
CA GLN A 143 -9.89 -5.46 21.98
C GLN A 143 -10.18 -6.91 21.59
N GLN A 144 -11.18 -7.13 20.70
CA GLN A 144 -11.50 -8.46 20.19
C GLN A 144 -10.29 -9.10 19.48
N LEU A 145 -9.66 -8.37 18.58
CA LEU A 145 -8.50 -8.86 17.83
C LEU A 145 -7.31 -9.13 18.73
N ARG A 146 -7.02 -8.22 19.68
CA ARG A 146 -5.89 -8.36 20.62
C ARG A 146 -6.03 -9.58 21.53
N ALA A 147 -7.25 -10.05 21.77
CA ALA A 147 -7.51 -11.26 22.57
C ALA A 147 -7.30 -12.56 21.78
N LEU A 148 -7.13 -12.50 20.46
CA LEU A 148 -6.95 -13.68 19.64
C LEU A 148 -5.49 -14.14 19.62
N LYS A 149 -5.26 -15.42 19.89
CA LYS A 149 -3.92 -16.05 19.84
C LYS A 149 -3.26 -16.00 18.46
N ASN A 150 -4.06 -15.88 17.40
CA ASN A 150 -3.63 -15.85 16.01
C ASN A 150 -3.28 -14.43 15.52
N VAL A 151 -3.38 -13.41 16.38
CA VAL A 151 -3.07 -12.01 16.07
C VAL A 151 -1.77 -11.63 16.79
N GLY A 152 -0.82 -11.11 16.01
CA GLY A 152 0.45 -10.57 16.46
C GLY A 152 0.41 -9.04 16.67
N GLU A 153 1.36 -8.34 16.07
CA GLU A 153 1.40 -6.88 16.13
C GLU A 153 0.22 -6.26 15.37
N MET A 154 -0.31 -5.19 15.92
CA MET A 154 -1.47 -4.49 15.38
C MET A 154 -1.12 -3.06 15.00
N THR A 155 -1.43 -2.68 13.77
CA THR A 155 -1.29 -1.29 13.26
C THR A 155 -2.67 -0.75 12.86
N LEU A 156 -2.97 0.50 13.22
CA LEU A 156 -4.17 1.17 12.75
C LEU A 156 -3.94 1.70 11.34
N MET A 157 -4.86 1.44 10.41
CA MET A 157 -4.75 1.87 9.03
C MET A 157 -6.02 2.57 8.55
N ALA A 158 -5.85 3.69 7.84
CA ALA A 158 -6.91 4.36 7.10
C ALA A 158 -6.45 4.68 5.67
N HIS A 159 -7.33 5.24 4.87
CA HIS A 159 -7.00 5.71 3.52
C HIS A 159 -7.74 7.01 3.23
N PHE A 160 -7.00 8.03 2.86
CA PHE A 160 -7.56 9.33 2.49
C PHE A 160 -8.15 9.29 1.08
N ALA A 161 -9.35 9.84 0.93
CA ALA A 161 -10.03 9.89 -0.36
C ALA A 161 -9.53 11.07 -1.22
N ASP A 162 -9.23 12.20 -0.59
CA ASP A 162 -8.99 13.50 -1.23
C ASP A 162 -7.65 14.15 -0.83
N ALA A 163 -6.64 13.35 -0.48
CA ALA A 163 -5.35 13.88 0.01
C ALA A 163 -4.59 14.74 -1.02
N GLU A 164 -5.01 14.78 -2.26
CA GLU A 164 -4.50 15.71 -3.27
C GLU A 164 -4.99 17.16 -3.10
N LYS A 165 -6.02 17.38 -2.27
CA LYS A 165 -6.52 18.71 -1.92
C LYS A 165 -5.85 19.24 -0.65
N PRO A 166 -5.65 20.57 -0.51
CA PRO A 166 -4.99 21.15 0.68
C PRO A 166 -5.64 20.73 2.00
N ASP A 167 -6.96 20.76 2.10
CA ASP A 167 -7.70 20.36 3.31
C ASP A 167 -8.28 18.94 3.22
N GLY A 168 -7.84 18.16 2.22
CA GLY A 168 -8.46 16.88 1.85
C GLY A 168 -8.32 15.77 2.87
N ILE A 169 -7.51 15.94 3.90
CA ILE A 169 -7.36 14.96 4.97
C ILE A 169 -7.99 15.40 6.31
N ALA A 170 -8.43 16.66 6.45
CA ALA A 170 -8.83 17.24 7.74
C ALA A 170 -9.94 16.44 8.44
N ASP A 171 -11.07 16.22 7.78
CA ASP A 171 -12.20 15.46 8.34
C ASP A 171 -11.84 13.99 8.63
N ALA A 172 -11.02 13.39 7.75
CA ALA A 172 -10.57 12.04 7.95
C ALA A 172 -9.65 11.92 9.17
N MET A 173 -8.76 12.90 9.39
CA MET A 173 -7.89 12.94 10.57
C MET A 173 -8.70 13.04 11.87
N VAL A 174 -9.71 13.89 11.93
CA VAL A 174 -10.58 13.98 13.12
C VAL A 174 -11.19 12.62 13.45
N ARG A 175 -11.74 11.91 12.46
CA ARG A 175 -12.33 10.57 12.64
C ARG A 175 -11.31 9.53 13.07
N ILE A 176 -10.10 9.59 12.52
CA ILE A 176 -9.01 8.65 12.85
C ILE A 176 -8.54 8.91 14.29
N GLU A 177 -8.36 10.17 14.70
CA GLU A 177 -7.95 10.51 16.06
C GLU A 177 -9.00 10.08 17.10
N GLN A 178 -10.27 10.28 16.82
CA GLN A 178 -11.36 9.75 17.65
C GLN A 178 -11.31 8.22 17.75
N ALA A 179 -11.12 7.53 16.63
CA ALA A 179 -11.01 6.08 16.59
C ALA A 179 -9.77 5.55 17.33
N ALA A 180 -8.70 6.33 17.39
CA ALA A 180 -7.43 5.97 17.99
C ALA A 180 -7.26 6.47 19.43
N GLU A 181 -8.23 7.19 19.97
CA GLU A 181 -8.15 7.76 21.31
C GLU A 181 -7.84 6.67 22.36
N GLY A 182 -6.77 6.85 23.14
CA GLY A 182 -6.33 5.87 24.13
C GLY A 182 -5.71 4.57 23.57
N LEU A 183 -5.52 4.45 22.25
CA LEU A 183 -4.80 3.34 21.64
C LEU A 183 -3.34 3.76 21.40
N ASP A 184 -2.41 3.15 22.13
CA ASP A 184 -0.98 3.26 21.85
C ASP A 184 -0.61 2.20 20.79
N CYS A 185 -0.59 2.61 19.53
CA CYS A 185 -0.35 1.71 18.41
C CYS A 185 0.30 2.41 17.21
N PRO A 186 1.09 1.68 16.41
CA PRO A 186 1.56 2.16 15.13
C PRO A 186 0.41 2.54 14.21
N ARG A 187 0.64 3.54 13.35
CA ARG A 187 -0.34 4.00 12.37
C ARG A 187 0.22 4.03 10.95
N SER A 188 -0.66 3.77 9.99
CA SER A 188 -0.37 3.83 8.56
C SER A 188 -1.54 4.50 7.84
N LEU A 189 -1.40 5.79 7.55
CA LEU A 189 -2.47 6.62 7.01
C LEU A 189 -2.19 7.09 5.59
N SER A 190 -0.98 7.58 5.34
CA SER A 190 -0.59 8.29 4.12
C SER A 190 -0.54 7.39 2.88
N ASN A 191 -1.28 7.78 1.84
CA ASN A 191 -1.12 7.34 0.46
C ASN A 191 -0.04 8.20 -0.25
N SER A 192 0.06 8.14 -1.58
CA SER A 192 1.03 8.94 -2.35
C SER A 192 0.89 10.44 -2.13
N ALA A 193 -0.34 10.98 -2.18
CA ALA A 193 -0.60 12.40 -2.01
C ALA A 193 -0.24 12.84 -0.58
N ALA A 194 -0.74 12.15 0.43
CA ALA A 194 -0.43 12.47 1.81
C ALA A 194 1.06 12.31 2.13
N THR A 195 1.76 11.37 1.49
CA THR A 195 3.21 11.23 1.66
C THR A 195 3.97 12.47 1.15
N LEU A 196 3.52 13.08 0.05
CA LEU A 196 4.18 14.26 -0.52
C LEU A 196 3.76 15.58 0.14
N TRP A 197 2.47 15.71 0.52
CA TRP A 197 1.87 17.01 0.82
C TRP A 197 1.32 17.17 2.24
N HIS A 198 1.23 16.08 3.03
CA HIS A 198 0.65 16.10 4.39
C HIS A 198 1.59 15.43 5.40
N PRO A 199 2.72 16.09 5.77
CA PRO A 199 3.70 15.50 6.69
C PRO A 199 3.12 15.15 8.06
N GLU A 200 2.06 15.84 8.51
CA GLU A 200 1.34 15.56 9.76
C GLU A 200 0.66 14.18 9.78
N ALA A 201 0.46 13.55 8.61
CA ALA A 201 -0.18 12.25 8.48
C ALA A 201 0.80 11.09 8.25
N HIS A 202 2.11 11.32 8.32
CA HIS A 202 3.10 10.29 8.00
C HIS A 202 3.13 9.13 8.99
N TYR A 203 3.10 9.38 10.28
CA TYR A 203 3.17 8.39 11.36
C TYR A 203 4.26 7.32 11.12
N ASN A 204 3.98 6.05 11.50
CA ASN A 204 4.98 4.98 11.46
C ASN A 204 5.22 4.42 10.05
N TRP A 205 4.19 4.42 9.19
CA TRP A 205 4.25 3.83 7.87
C TRP A 205 3.53 4.66 6.81
N VAL A 206 4.22 4.99 5.74
CA VAL A 206 3.61 5.57 4.52
C VAL A 206 3.43 4.51 3.45
N ARG A 207 2.42 4.68 2.58
CA ARG A 207 2.06 3.74 1.52
C ARG A 207 2.04 4.42 0.15
N PRO A 208 3.20 4.90 -0.35
CA PRO A 208 3.28 5.46 -1.69
C PRO A 208 2.98 4.37 -2.73
N GLY A 209 2.18 4.71 -3.71
CA GLY A 209 1.89 3.89 -4.87
C GLY A 209 2.29 4.63 -6.14
N ILE A 210 1.38 5.42 -6.69
CA ILE A 210 1.55 6.02 -8.01
C ILE A 210 2.81 6.89 -8.15
N VAL A 211 3.25 7.56 -7.10
CA VAL A 211 4.47 8.37 -7.11
C VAL A 211 5.75 7.55 -7.31
N LEU A 212 5.77 6.29 -6.92
CA LEU A 212 6.90 5.39 -7.19
C LEU A 212 7.11 5.21 -8.70
N TYR A 213 6.02 5.29 -9.47
CA TYR A 213 6.05 5.14 -10.93
C TYR A 213 6.20 6.49 -11.65
N GLY A 214 6.37 7.59 -10.88
CA GLY A 214 6.64 8.92 -11.41
C GLY A 214 5.41 9.66 -11.92
N ALA A 215 4.21 9.29 -11.45
CA ALA A 215 2.98 9.98 -11.79
C ALA A 215 2.44 10.79 -10.61
N SER A 216 1.79 11.93 -10.90
CA SER A 216 1.18 12.79 -9.90
C SER A 216 -0.07 12.15 -9.29
N PRO A 217 -0.22 12.18 -7.95
CA PRO A 217 -1.44 11.72 -7.30
C PRO A 217 -2.68 12.56 -7.63
N SER A 218 -2.50 13.85 -8.00
CA SER A 218 -3.57 14.74 -8.43
C SER A 218 -3.97 14.56 -9.91
N GLY A 219 -3.18 13.78 -10.66
CA GLY A 219 -3.32 13.69 -12.12
C GLY A 219 -2.74 14.89 -12.88
N GLN A 220 -2.23 15.91 -12.18
CA GLN A 220 -1.61 17.09 -12.79
C GLN A 220 -0.09 17.02 -12.66
N TRP A 221 0.62 17.00 -13.77
CA TRP A 221 2.08 16.93 -13.79
C TRP A 221 2.72 18.12 -13.06
N GLN A 222 2.13 19.29 -13.19
CA GLN A 222 2.64 20.54 -12.59
C GLN A 222 2.84 20.42 -11.09
N ASP A 223 2.00 19.64 -10.40
CA ASP A 223 2.06 19.49 -8.93
C ASP A 223 3.31 18.71 -8.46
N ILE A 224 3.92 17.96 -9.37
CA ILE A 224 5.16 17.20 -9.08
C ILE A 224 6.35 17.64 -9.95
N ALA A 225 6.22 18.65 -10.80
CA ALA A 225 7.25 19.03 -11.78
C ALA A 225 8.61 19.34 -11.13
N ASN A 226 8.62 19.88 -9.91
CA ASN A 226 9.82 20.25 -9.16
C ASN A 226 10.22 19.20 -8.10
N SER A 227 9.52 18.07 -8.02
CA SER A 227 9.78 17.03 -7.00
C SER A 227 11.00 16.18 -7.30
N GLY A 228 11.45 16.16 -8.56
CA GLY A 228 12.47 15.25 -9.07
C GLY A 228 11.95 13.85 -9.41
N LEU A 229 10.63 13.59 -9.27
CA LEU A 229 10.01 12.33 -9.69
C LEU A 229 10.15 12.15 -11.21
N LYS A 230 10.43 10.92 -11.63
CA LYS A 230 10.67 10.55 -13.02
C LYS A 230 9.70 9.46 -13.47
N PRO A 231 9.08 9.58 -14.65
CA PRO A 231 8.29 8.50 -15.24
C PRO A 231 9.12 7.22 -15.37
N VAL A 232 8.54 6.09 -14.95
CA VAL A 232 9.23 4.78 -14.99
C VAL A 232 8.97 4.06 -16.30
N MET A 233 7.79 4.24 -16.92
CA MET A 233 7.42 3.59 -18.17
C MET A 233 7.43 4.58 -19.33
N THR A 234 8.09 4.19 -20.41
CA THR A 234 8.02 4.89 -21.70
C THR A 234 7.47 3.93 -22.76
N LEU A 235 6.37 4.29 -23.40
CA LEU A 235 5.83 3.57 -24.54
C LEU A 235 6.46 4.15 -25.83
N ARG A 236 7.07 3.29 -26.62
CA ARG A 236 7.68 3.65 -27.93
C ARG A 236 7.00 2.91 -29.05
N SER A 237 6.86 3.58 -30.19
CA SER A 237 6.41 2.98 -31.43
C SER A 237 7.11 3.67 -32.61
N GLU A 238 7.02 3.07 -33.78
CA GLU A 238 7.53 3.63 -35.04
C GLU A 238 6.37 3.94 -35.97
N ILE A 239 6.58 4.88 -36.90
CA ILE A 239 5.62 5.16 -37.98
C ILE A 239 5.68 3.99 -38.97
N ILE A 240 4.56 3.30 -39.16
CA ILE A 240 4.47 2.14 -40.06
C ILE A 240 3.85 2.48 -41.42
N GLY A 241 3.38 3.70 -41.61
CA GLY A 241 2.82 4.18 -42.87
C GLY A 241 2.48 5.65 -42.81
N VAL A 242 2.62 6.34 -43.95
CA VAL A 242 2.22 7.74 -44.15
C VAL A 242 1.28 7.76 -45.34
N GLN A 243 0.15 8.44 -45.21
CA GLN A 243 -0.81 8.67 -46.27
C GLN A 243 -0.87 10.17 -46.60
N THR A 244 -0.93 10.52 -47.89
CA THR A 244 -1.21 11.87 -48.36
C THR A 244 -2.70 11.97 -48.59
N LEU A 245 -3.36 13.00 -48.02
CA LEU A 245 -4.79 13.29 -48.23
C LEU A 245 -4.97 14.27 -49.32
#